data_3db11ab54e864fd93a747004c14ea6ee
#
_entry.id   3db11ab54e864fd93a747004c14ea6ee
#
_cell.length_a   1.000
_cell.length_b   1.000
_cell.length_c   1.000
_cell.angle_alpha   90.00
_cell.angle_beta   90.00
_cell.angle_gamma   90.00
#
_symmetry.space_group_name_H-M   'P 1'
#
loop_
_entity.id
_entity.type
_entity.pdbx_description
1 polymer ?
#
loop_
_entity_poly.entity_id
_entity_poly.type
_entity_poly.pdbx_seq_one_letter_code
_entity_poly.pdbx_strand_id
1 'polypeptide(L)'
;MNPWTVVIHAQAEAELLSLPPDMRARFLRIAEMLEEFGPGRIGLPLVRPLTNKLWEMRMQGRDGIARAVYVAVQDRRLLVLHVFIKKTQRTPSNAISTALKRWSGVQ
;
A
#
# COMPACT_ATOMS: atom_id res chain seq x y z
N MET A 1 -13.13 17.12 -5.56
CA MET A 1 -13.45 15.68 -5.65
C MET A 1 -12.21 14.91 -6.05
N ASN A 2 -11.90 13.85 -5.33
CA ASN A 2 -10.74 13.02 -5.65
C ASN A 2 -11.07 12.06 -6.77
N PRO A 3 -10.24 12.00 -7.84
CA PRO A 3 -10.50 11.10 -8.96
C PRO A 3 -10.32 9.62 -8.61
N TRP A 4 -9.61 9.32 -7.54
CA TRP A 4 -9.35 7.95 -7.10
C TRP A 4 -9.74 7.76 -5.65
N THR A 5 -10.02 6.51 -5.24
CA THR A 5 -10.36 6.18 -3.86
C THR A 5 -9.47 5.05 -3.37
N VAL A 6 -8.85 5.24 -2.21
CA VAL A 6 -8.08 4.18 -1.56
C VAL A 6 -9.03 3.37 -0.68
N VAL A 7 -9.07 2.08 -0.92
CA VAL A 7 -9.89 1.13 -0.16
C VAL A 7 -8.94 0.13 0.50
N ILE A 8 -9.21 -0.25 1.73
CA ILE A 8 -8.30 -1.11 2.50
C ILE A 8 -8.97 -2.44 2.79
N HIS A 9 -8.32 -3.53 2.38
CA HIS A 9 -8.76 -4.89 2.72
C HIS A 9 -8.82 -5.03 4.23
N ALA A 10 -9.82 -5.75 4.75
CA ALA A 10 -10.06 -5.83 6.20
C ALA A 10 -8.83 -6.28 6.99
N GLN A 11 -8.09 -7.28 6.49
CA GLN A 11 -6.88 -7.74 7.17
C GLN A 11 -5.76 -6.71 7.09
N ALA A 12 -5.67 -5.99 5.98
CA ALA A 12 -4.68 -4.92 5.83
C ALA A 12 -5.00 -3.75 6.76
N GLU A 13 -6.27 -3.47 7.01
CA GLU A 13 -6.65 -2.42 7.94
C GLU A 13 -6.15 -2.73 9.35
N ALA A 14 -6.30 -3.97 9.81
CA ALA A 14 -5.79 -4.37 11.11
C ALA A 14 -4.27 -4.21 11.17
N GLU A 15 -3.58 -4.57 10.09
CA GLU A 15 -2.12 -4.41 10.00
C GLU A 15 -1.73 -2.94 10.05
N LEU A 16 -2.45 -2.09 9.35
CA LEU A 16 -2.20 -0.66 9.34
C LEU A 16 -2.36 -0.06 10.73
N LEU A 17 -3.40 -0.46 11.44
CA LEU A 17 -3.67 0.05 12.79
C LEU A 17 -2.60 -0.40 13.80
N SER A 18 -1.87 -1.46 13.49
CA SER A 18 -0.78 -1.95 14.32
C SER A 18 0.53 -1.21 14.12
N LEU A 19 0.62 -0.35 13.11
CA LEU A 19 1.85 0.39 12.83
C LEU A 19 2.08 1.50 13.86
N PRO A 20 3.34 1.91 14.07
CA PRO A 20 3.63 3.11 14.84
C PRO A 20 2.92 4.34 14.25
N PRO A 21 2.54 5.31 15.09
CA PRO A 21 1.78 6.48 14.63
C PRO A 21 2.40 7.26 13.48
N ASP A 22 3.73 7.40 13.46
CA ASP A 22 4.41 8.15 12.40
C ASP A 22 4.28 7.43 11.04
N MET A 23 4.32 6.10 11.04
CA MET A 23 4.12 5.34 9.81
C MET A 23 2.68 5.40 9.32
N ARG A 24 1.71 5.37 10.25
CA ARG A 24 0.30 5.52 9.89
C ARG A 24 0.03 6.89 9.29
N ALA A 25 0.62 7.94 9.86
CA ALA A 25 0.48 9.30 9.33
C ALA A 25 1.04 9.39 7.91
N ARG A 26 2.18 8.74 7.66
CA ARG A 26 2.77 8.69 6.33
C ARG A 26 1.87 7.96 5.35
N PHE A 27 1.27 6.86 5.78
CA PHE A 27 0.33 6.13 4.94
C PHE A 27 -0.82 7.04 4.49
N LEU A 28 -1.44 7.75 5.43
CA LEU A 28 -2.56 8.63 5.12
C LEU A 28 -2.17 9.70 4.12
N ARG A 29 -0.99 10.28 4.29
CA ARG A 29 -0.52 11.31 3.38
C ARG A 29 -0.29 10.79 1.97
N ILE A 30 0.35 9.62 1.84
CA ILE A 30 0.58 9.01 0.54
C ILE A 30 -0.75 8.61 -0.10
N ALA A 31 -1.67 8.06 0.70
CA ALA A 31 -2.99 7.69 0.21
C ALA A 31 -3.75 8.89 -0.34
N GLU A 32 -3.69 10.04 0.36
CA GLU A 32 -4.31 11.26 -0.12
C GLU A 32 -3.72 11.72 -1.45
N MET A 33 -2.39 11.64 -1.59
CA MET A 33 -1.72 11.98 -2.83
C MET A 33 -2.16 11.05 -3.97
N LEU A 34 -2.26 9.77 -3.69
CA LEU A 34 -2.71 8.80 -4.69
C LEU A 34 -4.15 9.04 -5.10
N GLU A 35 -5.01 9.42 -4.16
CA GLU A 35 -6.40 9.74 -4.47
C GLU A 35 -6.51 10.97 -5.36
N GLU A 36 -5.66 11.97 -5.11
CA GLU A 36 -5.70 13.21 -5.87
C GLU A 36 -5.07 13.06 -7.25
N PHE A 37 -3.90 12.44 -7.33
CA PHE A 37 -3.12 12.41 -8.57
C PHE A 37 -3.20 11.08 -9.32
N GLY A 38 -3.64 10.01 -8.67
CA GLY A 38 -3.75 8.69 -9.28
C GLY A 38 -2.44 7.92 -9.31
N PRO A 39 -2.53 6.61 -9.61
CA PRO A 39 -1.33 5.78 -9.73
C PRO A 39 -0.51 6.23 -10.94
N GLY A 40 0.79 6.11 -10.84
CA GLY A 40 1.69 6.51 -11.92
C GLY A 40 2.16 7.95 -11.85
N ARG A 41 1.52 8.79 -11.05
CA ARG A 41 1.95 10.18 -10.84
C ARG A 41 2.86 10.33 -9.63
N ILE A 42 2.79 9.39 -8.70
CA ILE A 42 3.62 9.37 -7.49
C ILE A 42 4.70 8.31 -7.72
N GLY A 43 5.95 8.70 -7.64
CA GLY A 43 7.07 7.78 -7.87
C GLY A 43 7.93 7.60 -6.64
N LEU A 44 9.14 7.07 -6.87
CA LEU A 44 10.13 6.92 -5.81
C LEU A 44 10.43 8.27 -5.16
N PRO A 45 10.73 8.28 -3.88
CA PRO A 45 10.89 7.13 -2.97
C PRO A 45 9.59 6.64 -2.34
N LEU A 46 8.44 7.23 -2.64
CA LEU A 46 7.18 6.93 -1.94
C LEU A 46 6.46 5.73 -2.49
N VAL A 47 6.49 5.54 -3.81
CA VAL A 47 5.70 4.50 -4.48
C VAL A 47 6.57 3.85 -5.55
N ARG A 48 6.47 2.53 -5.69
CA ARG A 48 7.13 1.83 -6.79
C ARG A 48 6.30 0.63 -7.25
N PRO A 49 6.45 0.23 -8.52
CA PRO A 49 5.77 -0.97 -9.00
C PRO A 49 6.44 -2.23 -8.47
N LEU A 50 5.65 -3.27 -8.32
CA LEU A 50 6.10 -4.62 -8.01
C LEU A 50 5.72 -5.53 -9.19
N THR A 51 5.71 -6.83 -8.95
CA THR A 51 5.27 -7.81 -9.94
C THR A 51 3.74 -7.97 -9.93
N ASN A 52 3.17 -8.57 -10.97
CA ASN A 52 1.76 -8.96 -11.04
C ASN A 52 0.78 -7.80 -10.82
N LYS A 53 1.09 -6.63 -11.38
CA LYS A 53 0.26 -5.43 -11.29
C LYS A 53 0.17 -4.85 -9.89
N LEU A 54 0.94 -5.36 -8.95
CA LEU A 54 1.00 -4.83 -7.59
C LEU A 54 1.92 -3.62 -7.53
N TRP A 55 1.60 -2.74 -6.60
CA TRP A 55 2.40 -1.55 -6.28
C TRP A 55 2.68 -1.51 -4.80
N GLU A 56 3.67 -0.73 -4.41
CA GLU A 56 4.08 -0.63 -3.01
C GLU A 56 4.21 0.83 -2.61
N MET A 57 3.58 1.19 -1.48
CA MET A 57 3.85 2.46 -0.79
C MET A 57 4.91 2.20 0.27
N ARG A 58 5.78 3.18 0.47
CA ARG A 58 6.84 3.10 1.49
C ARG A 58 6.62 4.18 2.53
N MET A 59 6.36 3.77 3.76
CA MET A 59 6.11 4.68 4.87
C MET A 59 7.32 4.65 5.81
N GLN A 60 8.24 5.57 5.62
CA GLN A 60 9.42 5.66 6.46
C GLN A 60 9.08 6.27 7.80
N GLY A 61 9.50 5.62 8.88
CA GLY A 61 9.30 6.12 10.23
C GLY A 61 10.58 6.05 11.03
N ARG A 62 10.49 6.41 12.31
CA ARG A 62 11.63 6.40 13.20
C ARG A 62 12.25 5.00 13.31
N ASP A 63 11.42 3.98 13.38
CA ASP A 63 11.87 2.64 13.71
C ASP A 63 11.92 1.70 12.51
N GLY A 64 11.93 2.24 11.30
CA GLY A 64 12.05 1.43 10.10
C GLY A 64 11.20 1.93 8.97
N ILE A 65 10.92 1.05 8.02
CA ILE A 65 10.12 1.37 6.85
C ILE A 65 8.96 0.37 6.78
N ALA A 66 7.74 0.88 6.88
CA ALA A 66 6.56 0.07 6.62
C ALA A 66 6.25 0.10 5.12
N ARG A 67 5.58 -0.93 4.66
CA ARG A 67 5.19 -1.05 3.26
C ARG A 67 3.75 -1.45 3.15
N ALA A 68 3.06 -0.88 2.17
CA ALA A 68 1.67 -1.22 1.87
C ALA A 68 1.60 -1.64 0.41
N VAL A 69 1.23 -2.90 0.18
CA VAL A 69 1.07 -3.44 -1.17
C VAL A 69 -0.36 -3.20 -1.62
N TYR A 70 -0.52 -2.63 -2.80
CA TYR A 70 -1.84 -2.30 -3.32
C TYR A 70 -1.92 -2.57 -4.82
N VAL A 71 -3.15 -2.57 -5.34
CA VAL A 71 -3.44 -2.81 -6.75
C VAL A 71 -4.57 -1.88 -7.20
N ALA A 72 -4.50 -1.44 -8.46
CA ALA A 72 -5.60 -0.68 -9.06
C ALA A 72 -6.71 -1.63 -9.48
N VAL A 73 -7.93 -1.36 -9.07
CA VAL A 73 -9.10 -2.16 -9.42
C VAL A 73 -10.13 -1.28 -10.12
N GLN A 74 -11.27 -1.85 -10.47
CA GLN A 74 -12.31 -1.13 -11.20
C GLN A 74 -12.81 0.09 -10.44
N ASP A 75 -13.41 1.03 -11.17
CA ASP A 75 -14.04 2.24 -10.63
C ASP A 75 -13.04 3.16 -9.92
N ARG A 76 -11.82 3.22 -10.44
CA ARG A 76 -10.77 4.11 -9.93
C ARG A 76 -10.52 3.91 -8.44
N ARG A 77 -10.45 2.65 -8.02
CA ARG A 77 -10.12 2.30 -6.64
C ARG A 77 -8.73 1.70 -6.57
N LEU A 78 -8.03 2.03 -5.50
CA LEU A 78 -6.73 1.45 -5.19
C LEU A 78 -6.94 0.60 -3.94
N LEU A 79 -6.83 -0.72 -4.10
CA LEU A 79 -7.10 -1.66 -3.01
C LEU A 79 -5.81 -2.02 -2.29
N VAL A 80 -5.70 -1.62 -1.03
CA VAL A 80 -4.56 -1.97 -0.18
C VAL A 80 -4.77 -3.37 0.35
N LEU A 81 -3.82 -4.26 0.06
CA LEU A 81 -3.94 -5.69 0.31
C LEU A 81 -3.14 -6.19 1.50
N HIS A 82 -1.99 -5.58 1.80
CA HIS A 82 -1.11 -6.06 2.85
C HIS A 82 -0.22 -4.93 3.35
N VAL A 83 -0.12 -4.78 4.67
CA VAL A 83 0.70 -3.75 5.30
C VAL A 83 1.63 -4.43 6.29
N PHE A 84 2.91 -4.10 6.23
CA PHE A 84 3.91 -4.74 7.09
C PHE A 84 5.14 -3.84 7.26
N ILE A 85 5.93 -4.10 8.31
CA ILE A 85 7.19 -3.43 8.52
C ILE A 85 8.30 -4.35 8.04
N LYS A 86 9.29 -3.78 7.35
CA LYS A 86 10.37 -4.56 6.81
C LYS A 86 11.71 -3.87 7.01
N LYS A 87 12.73 -4.63 7.33
CA LYS A 87 14.07 -4.10 7.60
C LYS A 87 14.99 -4.10 6.38
N THR A 88 14.63 -4.80 5.30
CA THR A 88 15.44 -4.88 4.10
C THR A 88 14.83 -4.11 2.95
N GLN A 89 15.62 -3.82 1.91
CA GLN A 89 15.15 -3.04 0.76
C GLN A 89 14.16 -3.82 -0.13
N ARG A 90 14.30 -5.13 -0.18
CA ARG A 90 13.53 -5.96 -1.10
C ARG A 90 12.22 -6.40 -0.45
N THR A 91 11.13 -6.30 -1.19
CA THR A 91 9.84 -6.85 -0.75
C THR A 91 9.92 -8.38 -0.77
N PRO A 92 9.64 -9.06 0.35
CA PRO A 92 9.76 -10.51 0.38
C PRO A 92 8.68 -11.20 -0.44
N SER A 93 9.02 -12.38 -0.99
CA SER A 93 8.08 -13.12 -1.82
C SER A 93 6.83 -13.53 -1.05
N ASN A 94 6.94 -13.78 0.27
CA ASN A 94 5.77 -14.15 1.07
C ASN A 94 4.80 -12.96 1.24
N ALA A 95 5.30 -11.72 1.23
CA ALA A 95 4.43 -10.55 1.28
C ALA A 95 3.65 -10.41 -0.03
N ILE A 96 4.30 -10.67 -1.15
CA ILE A 96 3.65 -10.66 -2.45
C ILE A 96 2.60 -11.77 -2.52
N SER A 97 2.92 -12.97 -2.05
CA SER A 97 1.98 -14.09 -2.00
C SER A 97 0.75 -13.77 -1.16
N THR A 98 0.94 -13.13 0.00
CA THR A 98 -0.15 -12.73 0.87
C THR A 98 -1.06 -11.74 0.15
N ALA A 99 -0.48 -10.74 -0.50
CA ALA A 99 -1.25 -9.73 -1.24
C ALA A 99 -2.06 -10.37 -2.37
N LEU A 100 -1.44 -11.25 -3.14
CA LEU A 100 -2.13 -11.92 -4.25
C LEU A 100 -3.28 -12.79 -3.76
N LYS A 101 -3.07 -13.50 -2.66
CA LYS A 101 -4.09 -14.35 -2.07
C LYS A 101 -5.30 -13.53 -1.61
N ARG A 102 -5.05 -12.39 -0.98
CA ARG A 102 -6.12 -11.51 -0.53
C ARG A 102 -6.87 -10.89 -1.69
N TRP A 103 -6.16 -10.51 -2.75
CA TRP A 103 -6.78 -9.97 -3.96
C TRP A 103 -7.69 -11.01 -4.60
N SER A 104 -7.20 -12.24 -4.71
CA SER A 104 -7.99 -13.34 -5.25
C SER A 104 -9.29 -13.55 -4.46
N GLY A 105 -9.24 -13.38 -3.15
CA GLY A 105 -10.40 -13.57 -2.28
C GLY A 105 -11.49 -12.51 -2.42
N VAL A 106 -11.18 -11.33 -2.98
CA VAL A 106 -12.17 -10.26 -3.16
C VAL A 106 -12.69 -10.15 -4.59
N GLN A 107 -12.19 -10.97 -5.49
CA GLN A 107 -12.68 -11.02 -6.88
C GLN A 107 -13.89 -12.00 -7.04
#